data_1227c2cab078743df147d669afff8a28
#
_entry.id   1227c2cab078743df147d669afff8a28
#
_cell.length_a   1.000
_cell.length_b   1.000
_cell.length_c   1.000
_cell.angle_alpha   90.00
_cell.angle_beta   90.00
_cell.angle_gamma   90.00
#
_symmetry.space_group_name_H-M   'P 1'
#
loop_
_entity.id
_entity.type
_entity.pdbx_description
1 polymer ?
#
loop_
_entity_poly.entity_id
_entity_poly.type
_entity_poly.pdbx_seq_one_letter_code
_entity_poly.pdbx_strand_id
1 'polypeptide(L)'
;VRSTYRLALAGAAAAALLAAGCSSSGSSSGSGNGTSSAANWATETSASAGGGLNALIAAAKKEGTLNVIALPPTWANYGAILSAFTAKYGIKINSTLPDGTSQQEVNAVKTENGTAKAPDVLDVGQAVALANTSLFAPYKVATWSDIPTAQKDAGGLWYEDYGGYMAIGYSSKFGTITSLNDLLGPKFKNAVALNGNPTSANAALNGVMMANLASGGTASDISKGVDFFSKLKAAGNFSPVSATGATIKAGTTPVVFNWDYLNLPSYVGVSNWKVFVPQGVALGGYYTQAINKQAPHPAAARLWEEFLYSQAASGGQNLWIQGGARPVEQPAMQSNGSLNASAAGKLPSVSGSPVFLSQAQNTDAANYLAANWAKAVG
;
A
#
# COMPACT_ATOMS: atom_id res chain seq x y z
N VAL A 1 -27.94 60.38 -29.20
CA VAL A 1 -27.63 61.17 -30.40
C VAL A 1 -26.97 60.18 -31.33
N ARG A 2 -27.67 59.49 -32.21
CA ARG A 2 -27.71 59.75 -33.66
C ARG A 2 -26.35 59.69 -34.30
N SER A 3 -26.01 58.97 -35.38
CA SER A 3 -26.74 58.57 -36.56
C SER A 3 -25.75 57.87 -37.49
N THR A 4 -26.04 56.73 -38.05
CA THR A 4 -26.38 56.40 -39.44
C THR A 4 -25.41 56.84 -40.56
N TYR A 5 -25.12 56.03 -41.50
CA TYR A 5 -25.47 55.78 -42.91
C TYR A 5 -24.29 55.02 -43.60
N ARG A 6 -24.53 53.91 -44.17
CA ARG A 6 -25.05 53.52 -45.53
C ARG A 6 -23.97 53.38 -46.59
N LEU A 7 -23.95 52.16 -47.18
CA LEU A 7 -24.16 51.84 -48.60
C LEU A 7 -23.01 52.24 -49.56
N ALA A 8 -22.64 51.56 -50.60
CA ALA A 8 -23.23 50.49 -51.40
C ALA A 8 -22.20 50.02 -52.46
N LEU A 9 -22.41 48.80 -52.98
CA LEU A 9 -22.51 48.40 -54.40
C LEU A 9 -21.19 48.47 -55.25
N ALA A 10 -20.83 47.50 -55.94
CA ALA A 10 -21.33 46.58 -56.94
C ALA A 10 -20.35 46.48 -58.12
N GLY A 11 -20.37 45.42 -58.83
CA GLY A 11 -19.91 45.21 -60.19
C GLY A 11 -18.91 44.03 -60.35
N ALA A 12 -19.25 42.92 -60.67
CA ALA A 12 -19.85 42.24 -61.83
C ALA A 12 -18.87 41.93 -62.96
N ALA A 13 -18.85 40.68 -63.30
CA ALA A 13 -18.67 40.02 -64.59
C ALA A 13 -17.22 39.92 -65.19
N ALA A 14 -16.78 38.94 -65.87
CA ALA A 14 -17.34 37.75 -66.50
C ALA A 14 -16.23 36.81 -66.92
N ALA A 15 -16.53 35.55 -66.88
CA ALA A 15 -16.31 34.44 -67.80
C ALA A 15 -15.15 34.44 -68.78
N ALA A 16 -14.40 33.28 -68.79
CA ALA A 16 -14.26 32.49 -70.01
C ALA A 16 -13.63 31.11 -69.69
N LEU A 17 -14.27 30.13 -70.21
CA LEU A 17 -13.94 28.70 -70.30
C LEU A 17 -12.62 28.44 -71.02
N LEU A 18 -11.91 27.34 -70.63
CA LEU A 18 -11.61 26.29 -71.58
C LEU A 18 -11.07 25.02 -70.86
N ALA A 19 -11.61 23.94 -71.30
CA ALA A 19 -11.45 22.58 -70.81
C ALA A 19 -10.10 21.95 -71.20
N ALA A 20 -9.62 21.00 -70.43
CA ALA A 20 -9.40 19.61 -70.82
C ALA A 20 -8.31 18.97 -69.91
N GLY A 21 -8.53 17.77 -69.46
CA GLY A 21 -7.50 16.88 -69.00
C GLY A 21 -7.93 15.96 -67.86
N CYS A 22 -8.52 14.83 -68.20
CA CYS A 22 -8.78 13.72 -67.34
C CYS A 22 -7.51 13.20 -66.68
N SER A 23 -7.56 12.97 -65.37
CA SER A 23 -7.10 11.69 -64.80
C SER A 23 -7.71 11.53 -63.43
N SER A 24 -8.56 10.56 -63.30
CA SER A 24 -9.17 10.03 -62.12
C SER A 24 -8.14 9.37 -61.21
N SER A 25 -7.92 9.94 -60.02
CA SER A 25 -7.51 9.14 -58.87
C SER A 25 -8.45 9.45 -57.74
N GLY A 26 -9.43 8.60 -57.61
CA GLY A 26 -10.37 8.64 -56.49
C GLY A 26 -9.65 8.43 -55.18
N SER A 27 -9.48 9.51 -54.42
CA SER A 27 -9.25 9.37 -52.99
C SER A 27 -10.60 9.24 -52.32
N SER A 28 -11.05 8.00 -52.22
CA SER A 28 -12.08 7.64 -51.27
C SER A 28 -11.53 7.94 -49.88
N SER A 29 -11.98 9.06 -49.33
CA SER A 29 -11.95 9.26 -47.85
C SER A 29 -12.89 8.22 -47.23
N GLY A 30 -12.37 7.01 -47.13
CA GLY A 30 -12.96 6.01 -46.28
C GLY A 30 -12.87 6.52 -44.86
N SER A 31 -14.01 6.98 -44.32
CA SER A 31 -14.23 6.97 -42.89
C SER A 31 -14.05 5.53 -42.45
N GLY A 32 -12.82 5.18 -42.12
CA GLY A 32 -12.52 3.96 -41.41
C GLY A 32 -13.21 4.03 -40.07
N ASN A 33 -14.40 3.45 -40.02
CA ASN A 33 -15.01 3.02 -38.79
C ASN A 33 -14.12 1.92 -38.24
N GLY A 34 -12.98 2.32 -37.66
CA GLY A 34 -12.12 1.42 -36.90
C GLY A 34 -12.95 0.95 -35.74
N THR A 35 -13.53 -0.21 -35.84
CA THR A 35 -13.93 -0.99 -34.69
C THR A 35 -12.67 -1.16 -33.86
N SER A 36 -12.41 -0.23 -32.91
CA SER A 36 -11.40 -0.42 -31.88
C SER A 36 -11.82 -1.70 -31.17
N SER A 37 -11.05 -2.75 -31.33
CA SER A 37 -11.23 -3.97 -30.57
C SER A 37 -11.23 -3.56 -29.10
N ALA A 38 -12.22 -4.03 -28.33
CA ALA A 38 -12.27 -3.76 -26.90
C ALA A 38 -10.93 -4.12 -26.26
N ALA A 39 -10.39 -3.26 -25.42
CA ALA A 39 -9.12 -3.47 -24.72
C ALA A 39 -9.13 -4.81 -23.99
N ASN A 40 -8.06 -5.56 -24.12
CA ASN A 40 -7.85 -6.76 -23.32
C ASN A 40 -7.20 -6.39 -21.98
N TRP A 41 -8.04 -6.11 -20.99
CA TRP A 41 -7.55 -5.68 -19.69
C TRP A 41 -6.65 -6.70 -18.98
N ALA A 42 -6.61 -7.95 -19.38
CA ALA A 42 -5.63 -8.90 -18.85
C ALA A 42 -4.18 -8.55 -19.21
N THR A 43 -3.97 -7.81 -20.31
CA THR A 43 -2.65 -7.46 -20.85
C THR A 43 -2.34 -5.97 -20.88
N GLU A 44 -3.35 -5.11 -20.64
CA GLU A 44 -3.11 -3.66 -20.58
C GLU A 44 -2.22 -3.28 -19.41
N THR A 45 -1.23 -2.44 -19.68
CA THR A 45 -0.20 -2.01 -18.71
C THR A 45 -0.45 -0.66 -18.08
N SER A 46 -1.50 0.03 -18.49
CA SER A 46 -1.99 1.27 -17.89
C SER A 46 -3.42 1.56 -18.34
N ALA A 47 -4.12 2.44 -17.63
CA ALA A 47 -5.44 2.89 -18.07
C ALA A 47 -5.40 3.56 -19.45
N SER A 48 -4.36 4.36 -19.72
CA SER A 48 -4.21 5.03 -21.03
C SER A 48 -3.98 4.06 -22.18
N ALA A 49 -3.25 2.98 -21.98
CA ALA A 49 -3.04 1.93 -22.98
C ALA A 49 -4.36 1.23 -23.37
N GLY A 50 -5.26 1.03 -22.41
CA GLY A 50 -6.57 0.40 -22.62
C GLY A 50 -7.69 1.36 -23.03
N GLY A 51 -7.38 2.60 -23.43
CA GLY A 51 -8.39 3.57 -23.90
C GLY A 51 -8.87 4.55 -22.82
N GLY A 52 -8.17 4.62 -21.71
CA GLY A 52 -8.39 5.60 -20.63
C GLY A 52 -9.21 5.06 -19.44
N LEU A 53 -9.24 5.87 -18.38
CA LEU A 53 -9.88 5.48 -17.12
C LEU A 53 -11.38 5.16 -17.30
N ASN A 54 -12.08 5.89 -18.17
CA ASN A 54 -13.51 5.63 -18.42
C ASN A 54 -13.74 4.26 -19.06
N ALA A 55 -12.86 3.83 -19.98
CA ALA A 55 -12.94 2.52 -20.61
C ALA A 55 -12.65 1.41 -19.55
N LEU A 56 -11.67 1.64 -18.67
CA LEU A 56 -11.37 0.75 -17.54
C LEU A 56 -12.58 0.62 -16.60
N ILE A 57 -13.19 1.74 -16.19
CA ILE A 57 -14.37 1.73 -15.32
C ILE A 57 -15.53 0.95 -15.97
N ALA A 58 -15.77 1.16 -17.28
CA ALA A 58 -16.85 0.45 -17.99
C ALA A 58 -16.59 -1.06 -18.02
N ALA A 59 -15.35 -1.47 -18.29
CA ALA A 59 -14.95 -2.88 -18.31
C ALA A 59 -15.06 -3.52 -16.92
N ALA A 60 -14.54 -2.86 -15.88
CA ALA A 60 -14.60 -3.34 -14.51
C ALA A 60 -16.05 -3.48 -13.99
N LYS A 61 -16.92 -2.52 -14.34
CA LYS A 61 -18.36 -2.62 -14.03
C LYS A 61 -19.03 -3.79 -14.75
N LYS A 62 -18.57 -4.15 -15.95
CA LYS A 62 -19.08 -5.31 -16.67
C LYS A 62 -18.64 -6.62 -16.01
N GLU A 63 -17.43 -6.67 -15.46
CA GLU A 63 -16.95 -7.80 -14.64
C GLU A 63 -17.75 -7.87 -13.33
N GLY A 64 -18.10 -6.72 -12.72
CA GLY A 64 -19.03 -6.56 -11.61
C GLY A 64 -18.51 -7.03 -10.25
N THR A 65 -17.35 -7.66 -10.21
CA THR A 65 -16.76 -8.26 -9.01
C THR A 65 -15.25 -8.02 -8.94
N LEU A 66 -14.72 -7.93 -7.72
CA LEU A 66 -13.30 -7.94 -7.39
C LEU A 66 -13.06 -8.95 -6.26
N ASN A 67 -12.13 -9.87 -6.45
CA ASN A 67 -11.70 -10.81 -5.42
C ASN A 67 -10.45 -10.26 -4.72
N VAL A 68 -10.57 -9.95 -3.45
CA VAL A 68 -9.46 -9.53 -2.58
C VAL A 68 -9.19 -10.60 -1.52
N ILE A 69 -7.97 -10.63 -1.01
CA ILE A 69 -7.53 -11.56 0.01
C ILE A 69 -6.69 -10.81 1.06
N ALA A 70 -6.73 -11.26 2.30
CA ALA A 70 -5.92 -10.76 3.42
C ALA A 70 -6.04 -9.24 3.67
N LEU A 71 -7.21 -8.64 3.42
CA LEU A 71 -7.52 -7.25 3.70
C LEU A 71 -8.46 -7.12 4.90
N PRO A 72 -7.96 -7.19 6.15
CA PRO A 72 -8.82 -7.09 7.33
C PRO A 72 -9.39 -5.67 7.45
N PRO A 73 -10.70 -5.50 7.68
CA PRO A 73 -11.32 -4.17 7.74
C PRO A 73 -10.72 -3.23 8.79
N THR A 74 -10.13 -3.80 9.84
CA THR A 74 -9.51 -3.06 10.94
C THR A 74 -8.04 -2.72 10.70
N TRP A 75 -7.43 -3.20 9.63
CA TRP A 75 -6.04 -2.94 9.31
C TRP A 75 -5.93 -1.76 8.35
N ALA A 76 -5.06 -0.78 8.64
CA ALA A 76 -4.73 0.34 7.75
C ALA A 76 -5.94 1.02 7.07
N ASN A 77 -7.10 1.04 7.74
CA ASN A 77 -8.36 1.59 7.23
C ASN A 77 -9.01 0.84 6.05
N TYR A 78 -8.66 -0.42 5.81
CA TYR A 78 -9.22 -1.19 4.69
C TYR A 78 -10.76 -1.23 4.70
N GLY A 79 -11.40 -1.23 5.87
CA GLY A 79 -12.86 -1.17 5.94
C GLY A 79 -13.47 0.04 5.22
N ALA A 80 -12.87 1.22 5.39
CA ALA A 80 -13.29 2.43 4.69
C ALA A 80 -12.90 2.40 3.20
N ILE A 81 -11.72 1.86 2.87
CA ILE A 81 -11.21 1.75 1.49
C ILE A 81 -12.11 0.83 0.66
N LEU A 82 -12.41 -0.37 1.15
CA LEU A 82 -13.31 -1.33 0.50
C LEU A 82 -14.72 -0.74 0.30
N SER A 83 -15.24 -0.08 1.33
CA SER A 83 -16.55 0.58 1.27
C SER A 83 -16.58 1.72 0.25
N ALA A 84 -15.53 2.55 0.22
CA ALA A 84 -15.43 3.69 -0.71
C ALA A 84 -15.30 3.23 -2.17
N PHE A 85 -14.53 2.16 -2.43
CA PHE A 85 -14.42 1.56 -3.75
C PHE A 85 -15.79 1.06 -4.25
N THR A 86 -16.48 0.27 -3.43
CA THR A 86 -17.80 -0.25 -3.76
C THR A 86 -18.81 0.87 -3.97
N ALA A 87 -18.83 1.89 -3.10
CA ALA A 87 -19.73 3.04 -3.23
C ALA A 87 -19.47 3.85 -4.51
N LYS A 88 -18.20 4.02 -4.89
CA LYS A 88 -17.80 4.80 -6.06
C LYS A 88 -18.11 4.09 -7.38
N TYR A 89 -17.89 2.79 -7.46
CA TYR A 89 -17.95 2.07 -8.73
C TYR A 89 -19.09 1.07 -8.85
N GLY A 90 -19.75 0.69 -7.74
CA GLY A 90 -20.81 -0.30 -7.74
C GLY A 90 -20.32 -1.74 -7.95
N ILE A 91 -19.01 -1.98 -7.80
CA ILE A 91 -18.39 -3.29 -7.97
C ILE A 91 -18.44 -4.03 -6.63
N LYS A 92 -18.88 -5.29 -6.65
CA LYS A 92 -18.92 -6.15 -5.48
C LYS A 92 -17.51 -6.60 -5.11
N ILE A 93 -17.15 -6.52 -3.85
CA ILE A 93 -15.90 -7.08 -3.35
C ILE A 93 -16.18 -8.42 -2.66
N ASN A 94 -15.49 -9.47 -3.10
CA ASN A 94 -15.40 -10.75 -2.40
C ASN A 94 -14.08 -10.76 -1.62
N SER A 95 -14.17 -10.69 -0.30
CA SER A 95 -13.00 -10.73 0.59
C SER A 95 -12.85 -12.12 1.18
N THR A 96 -11.68 -12.73 1.03
CA THR A 96 -11.35 -14.05 1.58
C THR A 96 -10.17 -13.94 2.54
N LEU A 97 -10.11 -14.82 3.53
CA LEU A 97 -9.01 -14.90 4.52
C LEU A 97 -8.56 -13.52 5.02
N PRO A 98 -9.45 -12.68 5.58
CA PRO A 98 -9.10 -11.30 5.92
C PRO A 98 -7.87 -11.20 6.84
N ASP A 99 -7.65 -12.16 7.72
CA ASP A 99 -6.48 -12.23 8.60
C ASP A 99 -5.35 -13.12 8.03
N GLY A 100 -5.33 -13.32 6.72
CA GLY A 100 -4.33 -14.11 6.02
C GLY A 100 -2.94 -13.48 6.07
N THR A 101 -1.91 -14.31 5.94
CA THR A 101 -0.53 -13.87 5.80
C THR A 101 -0.17 -13.71 4.32
N SER A 102 0.83 -12.90 4.01
CA SER A 102 1.33 -12.73 2.63
C SER A 102 1.67 -14.08 1.94
N GLN A 103 2.15 -15.07 2.69
CA GLN A 103 2.42 -16.40 2.13
C GLN A 103 1.11 -17.14 1.79
N GLN A 104 0.04 -16.94 2.58
CA GLN A 104 -1.26 -17.54 2.27
C GLN A 104 -1.90 -16.91 1.04
N GLU A 105 -1.69 -15.61 0.80
CA GLU A 105 -2.12 -14.94 -0.43
C GLU A 105 -1.44 -15.56 -1.66
N VAL A 106 -0.12 -15.70 -1.62
CA VAL A 106 0.65 -16.36 -2.69
C VAL A 106 0.20 -17.80 -2.91
N ASN A 107 -0.06 -18.54 -1.83
CA ASN A 107 -0.55 -19.92 -1.93
C ASN A 107 -1.95 -19.97 -2.55
N ALA A 108 -2.85 -19.04 -2.20
CA ALA A 108 -4.18 -18.95 -2.80
C ALA A 108 -4.08 -18.69 -4.32
N VAL A 109 -3.24 -17.75 -4.74
CA VAL A 109 -2.98 -17.53 -6.17
C VAL A 109 -2.50 -18.82 -6.85
N LYS A 110 -1.51 -19.51 -6.29
CA LYS A 110 -0.96 -20.74 -6.88
C LYS A 110 -1.96 -21.89 -6.98
N THR A 111 -2.87 -21.98 -6.01
CA THR A 111 -3.84 -23.10 -5.95
C THR A 111 -5.15 -22.81 -6.66
N GLU A 112 -5.54 -21.54 -6.78
CA GLU A 112 -6.86 -21.13 -7.31
C GLU A 112 -6.78 -20.51 -8.71
N ASN A 113 -5.58 -20.27 -9.26
CA ASN A 113 -5.43 -19.76 -10.62
C ASN A 113 -6.19 -20.61 -11.63
N GLY A 114 -6.85 -19.93 -12.59
CA GLY A 114 -7.74 -20.55 -13.57
C GLY A 114 -9.17 -20.79 -13.05
N THR A 115 -9.47 -20.43 -11.81
CA THR A 115 -10.84 -20.48 -11.27
C THR A 115 -11.39 -19.06 -11.05
N ALA A 116 -12.72 -18.95 -10.99
CA ALA A 116 -13.38 -17.67 -10.67
C ALA A 116 -13.18 -17.20 -9.21
N LYS A 117 -12.53 -18.00 -8.37
CA LYS A 117 -12.28 -17.69 -6.96
C LYS A 117 -10.87 -17.13 -6.71
N ALA A 118 -9.97 -17.27 -7.67
CA ALA A 118 -8.60 -16.79 -7.52
C ALA A 118 -8.59 -15.31 -7.10
N PRO A 119 -7.66 -14.90 -6.22
CA PRO A 119 -7.47 -13.49 -5.92
C PRO A 119 -7.13 -12.69 -7.18
N ASP A 120 -7.75 -11.53 -7.35
CA ASP A 120 -7.43 -10.58 -8.43
C ASP A 120 -6.19 -9.76 -8.11
N VAL A 121 -6.03 -9.41 -6.83
CA VAL A 121 -4.97 -8.54 -6.31
C VAL A 121 -4.40 -9.12 -5.01
N LEU A 122 -3.17 -8.74 -4.70
CA LEU A 122 -2.44 -9.12 -3.49
C LEU A 122 -1.93 -7.86 -2.79
N ASP A 123 -1.92 -7.89 -1.45
CA ASP A 123 -1.31 -6.88 -0.57
C ASP A 123 -0.30 -7.57 0.36
N VAL A 124 0.92 -7.71 -0.12
CA VAL A 124 1.93 -8.56 0.52
C VAL A 124 3.13 -7.76 1.04
N GLY A 125 3.83 -8.31 2.02
CA GLY A 125 5.12 -7.77 2.42
C GLY A 125 6.12 -7.81 1.27
N GLN A 126 6.95 -6.78 1.15
CA GLN A 126 7.90 -6.59 0.04
C GLN A 126 8.75 -7.85 -0.27
N ALA A 127 9.28 -8.52 0.75
CA ALA A 127 10.09 -9.72 0.55
C ALA A 127 9.32 -10.84 -0.15
N VAL A 128 8.02 -11.00 0.17
CA VAL A 128 7.13 -11.99 -0.46
C VAL A 128 6.83 -11.57 -1.90
N ALA A 129 6.57 -10.29 -2.16
CA ALA A 129 6.37 -9.77 -3.51
C ALA A 129 7.59 -10.07 -4.41
N LEU A 130 8.79 -9.70 -3.94
CA LEU A 130 10.03 -9.89 -4.70
C LEU A 130 10.33 -11.38 -5.02
N ALA A 131 9.96 -12.28 -4.13
CA ALA A 131 10.14 -13.72 -4.33
C ALA A 131 9.12 -14.34 -5.30
N ASN A 132 8.03 -13.63 -5.66
CA ASN A 132 6.90 -14.18 -6.40
C ASN A 132 6.50 -13.34 -7.64
N THR A 133 7.38 -12.49 -8.17
CA THR A 133 7.12 -11.57 -9.28
C THR A 133 6.59 -12.26 -10.56
N SER A 134 6.91 -13.53 -10.77
CA SER A 134 6.40 -14.32 -11.90
C SER A 134 4.89 -14.54 -11.90
N LEU A 135 4.23 -14.34 -10.76
CA LEU A 135 2.78 -14.43 -10.59
C LEU A 135 2.05 -13.13 -10.95
N PHE A 136 2.77 -12.02 -11.15
CA PHE A 136 2.19 -10.69 -11.24
C PHE A 136 2.06 -10.20 -12.68
N ALA A 137 1.02 -9.42 -12.95
CA ALA A 137 0.81 -8.69 -14.19
C ALA A 137 1.37 -7.27 -14.07
N PRO A 138 2.06 -6.77 -15.11
CA PRO A 138 2.55 -5.40 -15.09
C PRO A 138 1.40 -4.41 -15.25
N TYR A 139 1.37 -3.37 -14.39
CA TYR A 139 0.45 -2.26 -14.50
C TYR A 139 1.03 -1.00 -13.86
N LYS A 140 0.89 0.15 -14.52
CA LYS A 140 1.32 1.45 -14.02
C LYS A 140 0.11 2.35 -13.85
N VAL A 141 -0.17 2.72 -12.62
CA VAL A 141 -1.26 3.63 -12.25
C VAL A 141 -1.04 5.05 -12.79
N ALA A 142 -2.08 5.86 -12.84
CA ALA A 142 -2.00 7.23 -13.36
C ALA A 142 -1.00 8.12 -12.60
N THR A 143 -0.81 7.88 -11.30
CA THR A 143 0.14 8.58 -10.41
C THR A 143 1.51 7.91 -10.32
N TRP A 144 1.85 7.05 -11.29
CA TRP A 144 3.09 6.26 -11.28
C TRP A 144 4.36 7.05 -10.96
N SER A 145 4.47 8.29 -11.47
CA SER A 145 5.61 9.17 -11.22
C SER A 145 5.77 9.57 -9.76
N ASP A 146 4.69 9.57 -8.99
CA ASP A 146 4.65 10.04 -7.62
C ASP A 146 5.08 8.97 -6.61
N ILE A 147 5.12 7.71 -7.05
CA ILE A 147 5.67 6.61 -6.27
C ILE A 147 7.21 6.68 -6.35
N PRO A 148 7.95 6.71 -5.23
CA PRO A 148 9.41 6.73 -5.24
C PRO A 148 10.01 5.54 -6.00
N THR A 149 11.10 5.78 -6.73
CA THR A 149 11.74 4.74 -7.58
C THR A 149 12.17 3.50 -6.80
N ALA A 150 12.60 3.66 -5.55
CA ALA A 150 13.02 2.55 -4.70
C ALA A 150 11.83 1.69 -4.19
N GLN A 151 10.60 2.18 -4.34
CA GLN A 151 9.38 1.58 -3.82
C GLN A 151 8.47 1.00 -4.91
N LYS A 152 9.03 0.73 -6.11
CA LYS A 152 8.31 0.12 -7.23
C LYS A 152 9.23 -0.67 -8.16
N ASP A 153 8.69 -1.68 -8.81
CA ASP A 153 9.32 -2.34 -9.95
C ASP A 153 9.23 -1.45 -11.19
N ALA A 154 10.33 -1.25 -11.90
CA ALA A 154 10.35 -0.39 -13.08
C ALA A 154 9.37 -0.84 -14.19
N GLY A 155 9.09 -2.15 -14.28
CA GLY A 155 8.12 -2.73 -15.21
C GLY A 155 6.66 -2.62 -14.75
N GLY A 156 6.43 -2.34 -13.46
CA GLY A 156 5.08 -2.25 -12.88
C GLY A 156 4.53 -3.58 -12.40
N LEU A 157 5.38 -4.57 -12.11
CA LEU A 157 4.94 -5.87 -11.57
C LEU A 157 4.45 -5.76 -10.13
N TRP A 158 5.03 -4.84 -9.37
CA TRP A 158 4.68 -4.55 -7.98
C TRP A 158 5.04 -3.10 -7.64
N TYR A 159 4.37 -2.53 -6.68
CA TYR A 159 4.67 -1.21 -6.12
C TYR A 159 4.11 -1.08 -4.71
N GLU A 160 4.85 -0.40 -3.85
CA GLU A 160 4.42 -0.17 -2.47
C GLU A 160 3.23 0.79 -2.43
N ASP A 161 2.40 0.67 -1.40
CA ASP A 161 1.15 1.40 -1.29
C ASP A 161 1.03 2.23 -0.01
N TYR A 162 1.09 1.59 1.13
CA TYR A 162 1.06 2.23 2.44
C TYR A 162 2.04 1.57 3.40
N GLY A 163 2.43 2.31 4.41
CA GLY A 163 3.33 1.80 5.43
C GLY A 163 3.40 2.68 6.66
N GLY A 164 4.46 2.50 7.40
CA GLY A 164 4.74 3.25 8.61
C GLY A 164 6.12 2.95 9.15
N TYR A 165 6.33 3.34 10.38
CA TYR A 165 7.57 3.10 11.09
C TYR A 165 7.33 2.19 12.29
N MET A 166 8.31 1.35 12.58
CA MET A 166 8.26 0.54 13.80
C MET A 166 8.26 1.45 15.02
N ALA A 167 7.38 1.14 15.96
CA ALA A 167 7.11 1.93 17.14
C ALA A 167 6.83 1.03 18.35
N ILE A 168 6.83 1.63 19.53
CA ILE A 168 6.35 1.00 20.76
C ILE A 168 5.06 1.70 21.17
N GLY A 169 3.94 0.98 21.10
CA GLY A 169 2.69 1.38 21.73
C GLY A 169 2.66 0.95 23.18
N TYR A 170 2.17 1.78 24.08
CA TYR A 170 2.17 1.43 25.49
C TYR A 170 1.11 2.15 26.33
N SER A 171 0.64 1.49 27.37
CA SER A 171 -0.23 2.11 28.37
C SER A 171 0.50 3.17 29.17
N SER A 172 -0.10 4.37 29.31
CA SER A 172 0.48 5.48 30.07
C SER A 172 0.70 5.18 31.56
N LYS A 173 0.14 4.09 32.10
CA LYS A 173 0.42 3.60 33.46
C LYS A 173 1.90 3.34 33.74
N PHE A 174 2.69 3.07 32.69
CA PHE A 174 4.13 2.89 32.79
C PHE A 174 4.93 4.20 32.85
N GLY A 175 4.26 5.36 32.83
CA GLY A 175 4.92 6.66 32.75
C GLY A 175 5.39 6.99 31.34
N THR A 176 6.49 7.72 31.22
CA THR A 176 7.11 8.03 29.94
C THR A 176 8.19 7.00 29.62
N ILE A 177 8.17 6.48 28.41
CA ILE A 177 9.25 5.64 27.82
C ILE A 177 10.02 6.56 26.89
N THR A 178 11.34 6.65 27.07
CA THR A 178 12.23 7.50 26.29
C THR A 178 13.30 6.69 25.55
N SER A 179 13.54 5.45 25.99
CA SER A 179 14.50 4.55 25.37
C SER A 179 14.07 3.09 25.54
N LEU A 180 14.66 2.20 24.74
CA LEU A 180 14.44 0.75 24.91
C LEU A 180 14.94 0.23 26.27
N ASN A 181 16.00 0.82 26.82
CA ASN A 181 16.55 0.40 28.10
C ASN A 181 15.54 0.59 29.25
N ASP A 182 14.62 1.53 29.13
CA ASP A 182 13.55 1.71 30.13
C ASP A 182 12.73 0.43 30.31
N LEU A 183 12.55 -0.35 29.23
CA LEU A 183 11.77 -1.59 29.20
C LEU A 183 12.43 -2.74 30.01
N LEU A 184 13.71 -2.62 30.33
CA LEU A 184 14.42 -3.59 31.17
C LEU A 184 14.13 -3.39 32.67
N GLY A 185 13.49 -2.28 33.02
CA GLY A 185 13.14 -1.95 34.41
C GLY A 185 12.07 -2.87 35.00
N PRO A 186 12.04 -3.02 36.36
CA PRO A 186 11.18 -4.01 37.03
C PRO A 186 9.68 -3.73 36.90
N LYS A 187 9.28 -2.48 36.57
CA LYS A 187 7.86 -2.12 36.35
C LYS A 187 7.23 -2.77 35.11
N PHE A 188 8.06 -3.30 34.18
CA PHE A 188 7.59 -3.93 32.93
C PHE A 188 7.42 -5.44 33.01
N LYS A 189 7.37 -6.01 34.22
CA LYS A 189 7.19 -7.46 34.43
C LYS A 189 6.06 -8.03 33.59
N ASN A 190 6.38 -9.01 32.71
CA ASN A 190 5.47 -9.66 31.77
C ASN A 190 4.61 -8.69 30.93
N ALA A 191 5.16 -7.54 30.52
CA ALA A 191 4.41 -6.47 29.89
C ALA A 191 4.77 -6.23 28.41
N VAL A 192 5.99 -6.61 27.97
CA VAL A 192 6.51 -6.27 26.65
C VAL A 192 6.25 -7.40 25.68
N ALA A 193 5.50 -7.14 24.61
CA ALA A 193 5.10 -8.13 23.62
C ALA A 193 5.49 -7.70 22.19
N LEU A 194 5.60 -8.69 21.31
CA LEU A 194 5.68 -8.51 19.85
C LEU A 194 4.30 -8.74 19.21
N ASN A 195 4.11 -8.17 18.06
CA ASN A 195 2.94 -8.47 17.20
C ASN A 195 3.21 -9.75 16.39
N GLY A 196 3.16 -10.89 17.07
CA GLY A 196 3.38 -12.21 16.50
C GLY A 196 4.75 -12.83 16.81
N ASN A 197 4.98 -14.00 16.23
CA ASN A 197 6.27 -14.69 16.33
C ASN A 197 7.24 -14.14 15.26
N PRO A 198 8.43 -13.62 15.61
CA PRO A 198 9.34 -13.00 14.66
C PRO A 198 9.95 -13.97 13.64
N THR A 199 9.81 -15.27 13.82
CA THR A 199 10.24 -16.28 12.82
C THR A 199 9.21 -16.49 11.70
N SER A 200 7.99 -15.92 11.83
CA SER A 200 6.89 -16.11 10.87
C SER A 200 6.05 -14.86 10.59
N ALA A 201 6.14 -13.82 11.45
CA ALA A 201 5.38 -12.59 11.31
C ALA A 201 6.32 -11.40 10.99
N ASN A 202 6.10 -10.75 9.85
CA ASN A 202 6.93 -9.64 9.38
C ASN A 202 6.96 -8.47 10.38
N ALA A 203 5.82 -8.08 10.95
CA ALA A 203 5.77 -7.02 11.96
C ALA A 203 6.61 -7.34 13.20
N ALA A 204 6.62 -8.60 13.65
CA ALA A 204 7.43 -9.03 14.78
C ALA A 204 8.94 -9.07 14.44
N LEU A 205 9.31 -9.54 13.23
CA LEU A 205 10.69 -9.46 12.73
C LEU A 205 11.18 -8.01 12.75
N ASN A 206 10.40 -7.09 12.20
CA ASN A 206 10.74 -5.67 12.19
C ASN A 206 10.78 -5.07 13.61
N GLY A 207 9.97 -5.57 14.55
CA GLY A 207 10.07 -5.20 15.97
C GLY A 207 11.43 -5.56 16.57
N VAL A 208 11.94 -6.76 16.27
CA VAL A 208 13.30 -7.18 16.69
C VAL A 208 14.38 -6.36 15.97
N MET A 209 14.20 -6.07 14.67
CA MET A 209 15.14 -5.23 13.91
C MET A 209 15.17 -3.79 14.43
N MET A 210 14.02 -3.21 14.82
CA MET A 210 13.99 -1.88 15.46
C MET A 210 14.78 -1.90 16.77
N ALA A 211 14.61 -2.93 17.60
CA ALA A 211 15.38 -3.09 18.83
C ALA A 211 16.88 -3.24 18.53
N ASN A 212 17.23 -3.94 17.46
CA ASN A 212 18.61 -4.09 16.97
C ASN A 212 19.25 -2.74 16.64
N LEU A 213 18.57 -1.93 15.79
CA LEU A 213 19.06 -0.62 15.39
C LEU A 213 19.18 0.33 16.60
N ALA A 214 18.19 0.34 17.48
CA ALA A 214 18.20 1.14 18.70
C ALA A 214 19.28 0.71 19.72
N SER A 215 19.77 -0.54 19.61
CA SER A 215 20.90 -1.07 20.38
C SER A 215 22.26 -0.88 19.69
N GLY A 216 22.30 -0.08 18.62
CA GLY A 216 23.53 0.18 17.85
C GLY A 216 23.93 -0.99 16.93
N GLY A 217 22.98 -1.83 16.52
CA GLY A 217 23.12 -2.82 15.46
C GLY A 217 22.98 -2.22 14.06
N THR A 218 23.07 -3.06 13.04
CA THR A 218 22.93 -2.67 11.64
C THR A 218 21.78 -3.40 10.96
N ALA A 219 21.32 -2.92 9.83
CA ALA A 219 20.26 -3.58 9.06
C ALA A 219 20.68 -4.97 8.50
N SER A 220 21.99 -5.24 8.42
CA SER A 220 22.54 -6.50 7.92
C SER A 220 22.87 -7.52 9.01
N ASP A 221 22.67 -7.16 10.30
CA ASP A 221 22.89 -8.06 11.43
C ASP A 221 21.89 -7.77 12.55
N ILE A 222 20.93 -8.68 12.74
CA ILE A 222 19.83 -8.54 13.72
C ILE A 222 20.20 -9.05 15.12
N SER A 223 21.42 -9.52 15.35
CA SER A 223 21.84 -10.20 16.57
C SER A 223 21.61 -9.38 17.84
N LYS A 224 21.94 -8.07 17.84
CA LYS A 224 21.71 -7.20 19.00
C LYS A 224 20.23 -7.04 19.34
N GLY A 225 19.32 -7.19 18.37
CA GLY A 225 17.89 -7.22 18.61
C GLY A 225 17.49 -8.47 19.38
N VAL A 226 18.01 -9.64 19.01
CA VAL A 226 17.78 -10.90 19.73
C VAL A 226 18.37 -10.81 21.15
N ASP A 227 19.57 -10.24 21.31
CA ASP A 227 20.18 -10.00 22.63
C ASP A 227 19.33 -9.09 23.53
N PHE A 228 18.71 -8.05 22.95
CA PHE A 228 17.81 -7.18 23.69
C PHE A 228 16.58 -7.95 24.21
N PHE A 229 15.93 -8.76 23.37
CA PHE A 229 14.79 -9.58 23.79
C PHE A 229 15.19 -10.68 24.76
N SER A 230 16.40 -11.25 24.66
CA SER A 230 16.96 -12.17 25.66
C SER A 230 17.11 -11.49 27.04
N LYS A 231 17.58 -10.23 27.06
CA LYS A 231 17.64 -9.43 28.31
C LYS A 231 16.25 -9.15 28.88
N LEU A 232 15.26 -8.82 28.02
CA LEU A 232 13.86 -8.66 28.43
C LEU A 232 13.31 -9.95 29.06
N LYS A 233 13.60 -11.09 28.47
CA LYS A 233 13.20 -12.39 29.02
C LYS A 233 13.90 -12.68 30.36
N ALA A 234 15.19 -12.47 30.46
CA ALA A 234 15.95 -12.66 31.70
C ALA A 234 15.43 -11.76 32.83
N ALA A 235 15.04 -10.52 32.53
CA ALA A 235 14.37 -9.61 33.45
C ALA A 235 12.94 -10.03 33.80
N GLY A 236 12.36 -11.00 33.06
CA GLY A 236 10.95 -11.43 33.16
C GLY A 236 9.96 -10.39 32.63
N ASN A 237 10.40 -9.50 31.75
CA ASN A 237 9.58 -8.41 31.18
C ASN A 237 8.97 -8.78 29.85
N PHE A 238 9.56 -9.75 29.11
CA PHE A 238 8.99 -10.24 27.86
C PHE A 238 7.75 -11.10 28.11
N SER A 239 6.66 -10.77 27.43
CA SER A 239 5.44 -11.57 27.37
C SER A 239 5.42 -12.40 26.08
N PRO A 240 5.26 -13.73 26.16
CA PRO A 240 5.18 -14.59 24.98
C PRO A 240 3.82 -14.48 24.25
N VAL A 241 2.88 -13.71 24.80
CA VAL A 241 1.55 -13.51 24.21
C VAL A 241 1.68 -12.59 23.01
N SER A 242 1.24 -13.03 21.84
CA SER A 242 1.17 -12.18 20.66
C SER A 242 0.21 -11.02 20.88
N ALA A 243 0.68 -9.80 20.59
CA ALA A 243 -0.14 -8.62 20.75
C ALA A 243 -1.21 -8.57 19.64
N THR A 244 -2.44 -8.37 20.06
CA THR A 244 -3.62 -8.13 19.22
C THR A 244 -4.43 -6.99 19.80
N GLY A 245 -5.37 -6.41 19.02
CA GLY A 245 -6.28 -5.40 19.57
C GLY A 245 -7.04 -5.89 20.81
N ALA A 246 -7.40 -7.17 20.88
CA ALA A 246 -8.08 -7.77 22.02
C ALA A 246 -7.15 -7.85 23.25
N THR A 247 -5.91 -8.34 23.09
CA THR A 247 -4.96 -8.47 24.23
C THR A 247 -4.49 -7.11 24.75
N ILE A 248 -4.41 -6.10 23.88
CA ILE A 248 -4.12 -4.72 24.28
C ILE A 248 -5.28 -4.14 25.10
N LYS A 249 -6.51 -4.26 24.61
CA LYS A 249 -7.72 -3.80 25.32
C LYS A 249 -7.91 -4.50 26.66
N ALA A 250 -7.61 -5.78 26.74
CA ALA A 250 -7.63 -6.56 27.98
C ALA A 250 -6.48 -6.19 28.95
N GLY A 251 -5.49 -5.41 28.51
CA GLY A 251 -4.30 -5.09 29.30
C GLY A 251 -3.30 -6.24 29.45
N THR A 252 -3.46 -7.32 28.67
CA THR A 252 -2.56 -8.50 28.68
C THR A 252 -1.23 -8.17 28.00
N THR A 253 -1.26 -7.37 26.94
CA THR A 253 -0.06 -6.89 26.22
C THR A 253 0.01 -5.36 26.26
N PRO A 254 0.37 -4.77 27.42
CA PRO A 254 0.26 -3.33 27.61
C PRO A 254 1.44 -2.52 27.06
N VAL A 255 2.46 -3.18 26.50
CA VAL A 255 3.60 -2.57 25.78
C VAL A 255 3.89 -3.43 24.55
N VAL A 256 3.80 -2.85 23.35
CA VAL A 256 3.79 -3.59 22.10
C VAL A 256 4.74 -2.99 21.09
N PHE A 257 5.61 -3.81 20.53
CA PHE A 257 6.39 -3.48 19.32
C PHE A 257 5.52 -3.76 18.09
N ASN A 258 5.15 -2.72 17.36
CA ASN A 258 4.32 -2.82 16.17
C ASN A 258 4.48 -1.56 15.31
N TRP A 259 3.92 -1.57 14.10
CA TRP A 259 3.84 -0.39 13.24
C TRP A 259 3.14 0.78 13.94
N ASP A 260 3.60 1.99 13.69
CA ASP A 260 3.07 3.20 14.34
C ASP A 260 1.57 3.39 14.09
N TYR A 261 1.09 3.13 12.88
CA TYR A 261 -0.33 3.23 12.55
C TYR A 261 -1.21 2.18 13.27
N LEU A 262 -0.67 1.01 13.59
CA LEU A 262 -1.36 -0.02 14.39
C LEU A 262 -1.24 0.25 15.90
N ASN A 263 -0.37 1.16 16.29
CA ASN A 263 -0.20 1.61 17.66
C ASN A 263 -0.92 2.93 17.96
N LEU A 264 -1.61 3.54 16.99
CA LEU A 264 -2.36 4.78 17.25
C LEU A 264 -3.46 4.55 18.29
N PRO A 265 -3.68 5.49 19.23
CA PRO A 265 -4.76 5.38 20.23
C PRO A 265 -6.14 5.18 19.59
N SER A 266 -6.39 5.81 18.44
CA SER A 266 -7.63 5.67 17.66
C SER A 266 -7.81 4.26 17.11
N TYR A 267 -6.74 3.60 16.69
CA TYR A 267 -6.75 2.23 16.19
C TYR A 267 -6.90 1.23 17.33
N VAL A 268 -6.07 1.37 18.36
CA VAL A 268 -6.04 0.46 19.51
C VAL A 268 -7.33 0.56 20.33
N GLY A 269 -7.98 1.74 20.35
CA GLY A 269 -9.22 1.98 21.09
C GLY A 269 -9.02 1.94 22.61
N VAL A 270 -7.86 2.39 23.09
CA VAL A 270 -7.50 2.50 24.51
C VAL A 270 -7.09 3.95 24.80
N SER A 271 -7.85 4.65 25.65
CA SER A 271 -7.70 6.10 25.86
C SER A 271 -6.37 6.51 26.52
N ASN A 272 -5.77 5.64 27.34
CA ASN A 272 -4.52 5.88 28.02
C ASN A 272 -3.31 5.27 27.29
N TRP A 273 -3.40 5.16 25.96
CA TRP A 273 -2.35 4.61 25.11
C TRP A 273 -1.44 5.69 24.54
N LYS A 274 -0.16 5.42 24.48
CA LYS A 274 0.88 6.29 23.90
C LYS A 274 1.67 5.54 22.85
N VAL A 275 2.26 6.29 21.92
CA VAL A 275 3.15 5.75 20.88
C VAL A 275 4.51 6.42 21.01
N PHE A 276 5.55 5.62 20.91
CA PHE A 276 6.94 6.05 20.96
C PHE A 276 7.72 5.43 19.79
N VAL A 277 8.29 6.27 18.95
CA VAL A 277 9.27 5.87 17.95
C VAL A 277 10.65 6.21 18.51
N PRO A 278 11.58 5.24 18.64
CA PRO A 278 12.90 5.51 19.18
C PRO A 278 13.65 6.56 18.38
N GLN A 279 14.23 7.56 19.06
CA GLN A 279 14.97 8.62 18.38
C GLN A 279 16.15 8.08 17.59
N GLY A 280 16.34 8.61 16.39
CA GLY A 280 17.42 8.18 15.49
C GLY A 280 17.21 6.81 14.83
N VAL A 281 16.09 6.14 15.13
CA VAL A 281 15.73 4.84 14.55
C VAL A 281 14.42 4.99 13.79
N ALA A 282 14.53 5.17 12.48
CA ALA A 282 13.37 5.27 11.58
C ALA A 282 13.29 4.01 10.72
N LEU A 283 13.02 2.84 11.33
CA LEU A 283 12.81 1.60 10.58
C LEU A 283 11.41 1.64 9.97
N GLY A 284 11.35 1.83 8.67
CA GLY A 284 10.14 1.86 7.87
C GLY A 284 9.85 0.52 7.19
N GLY A 285 8.59 0.31 6.87
CA GLY A 285 8.15 -0.79 6.02
C GLY A 285 6.84 -0.41 5.35
N TYR A 286 6.75 -0.77 4.08
CA TYR A 286 5.56 -0.62 3.27
C TYR A 286 5.04 -1.99 2.83
N TYR A 287 3.74 -2.08 2.63
CA TYR A 287 3.13 -3.20 1.95
C TYR A 287 3.18 -2.97 0.44
N THR A 288 2.95 -4.03 -0.32
CA THR A 288 3.20 -4.05 -1.75
C THR A 288 1.98 -4.59 -2.46
N GLN A 289 1.41 -3.78 -3.34
CA GLN A 289 0.34 -4.19 -4.25
C GLN A 289 0.89 -4.92 -5.46
N ALA A 290 0.15 -5.93 -5.90
CA ALA A 290 0.40 -6.64 -7.14
C ALA A 290 -0.90 -7.18 -7.73
N ILE A 291 -1.03 -7.14 -9.06
CA ILE A 291 -2.15 -7.75 -9.77
C ILE A 291 -1.79 -9.20 -10.09
N ASN A 292 -2.65 -10.14 -9.75
CA ASN A 292 -2.50 -11.52 -10.18
C ASN A 292 -2.52 -11.60 -11.73
N LYS A 293 -1.48 -12.20 -12.32
CA LYS A 293 -1.36 -12.36 -13.78
C LYS A 293 -2.54 -13.11 -14.42
N GLN A 294 -3.21 -13.96 -13.64
CA GLN A 294 -4.38 -14.73 -14.05
C GLN A 294 -5.64 -14.28 -13.30
N ALA A 295 -5.71 -12.99 -12.94
CA ALA A 295 -6.86 -12.42 -12.30
C ALA A 295 -8.16 -12.75 -13.06
N PRO A 296 -9.18 -13.32 -12.41
CA PRO A 296 -10.46 -13.59 -13.06
C PRO A 296 -11.22 -12.30 -13.46
N HIS A 297 -10.92 -11.17 -12.79
CA HIS A 297 -11.52 -9.86 -13.06
C HIS A 297 -10.42 -8.82 -13.34
N PRO A 298 -9.73 -8.91 -14.50
CA PRO A 298 -8.53 -8.11 -14.77
C PRO A 298 -8.77 -6.61 -14.89
N ALA A 299 -9.95 -6.17 -15.32
CA ALA A 299 -10.29 -4.74 -15.32
C ALA A 299 -10.61 -4.23 -13.91
N ALA A 300 -11.32 -5.01 -13.09
CA ALA A 300 -11.60 -4.64 -11.70
C ALA A 300 -10.31 -4.59 -10.88
N ALA A 301 -9.35 -5.50 -11.09
CA ALA A 301 -8.02 -5.47 -10.48
C ALA A 301 -7.28 -4.16 -10.78
N ARG A 302 -7.22 -3.75 -12.06
CA ARG A 302 -6.56 -2.51 -12.47
C ARG A 302 -7.27 -1.27 -11.96
N LEU A 303 -8.60 -1.29 -11.92
CA LEU A 303 -9.38 -0.19 -11.36
C LEU A 303 -9.20 -0.08 -9.84
N TRP A 304 -8.98 -1.20 -9.15
CA TRP A 304 -8.60 -1.21 -7.74
C TRP A 304 -7.28 -0.48 -7.51
N GLU A 305 -6.27 -0.77 -8.31
CA GLU A 305 -4.98 -0.07 -8.23
C GLU A 305 -5.13 1.44 -8.50
N GLU A 306 -5.85 1.84 -9.56
CA GLU A 306 -6.12 3.26 -9.82
C GLU A 306 -6.85 3.96 -8.65
N PHE A 307 -7.70 3.23 -7.94
CA PHE A 307 -8.39 3.76 -6.77
C PHE A 307 -7.46 3.86 -5.57
N LEU A 308 -6.64 2.85 -5.30
CA LEU A 308 -5.70 2.85 -4.18
C LEU A 308 -4.67 3.97 -4.29
N TYR A 309 -4.18 4.24 -5.50
CA TYR A 309 -3.20 5.30 -5.75
C TYR A 309 -3.83 6.65 -6.11
N SER A 310 -5.15 6.78 -6.02
CA SER A 310 -5.82 8.07 -6.17
C SER A 310 -5.51 9.00 -4.99
N GLN A 311 -4.99 10.20 -5.28
CA GLN A 311 -4.71 11.27 -4.31
C GLN A 311 -5.94 12.12 -3.97
N ALA A 312 -7.10 11.84 -4.57
CA ALA A 312 -8.36 12.51 -4.22
C ALA A 312 -8.70 12.34 -2.74
N ALA A 313 -9.47 13.24 -2.16
CA ALA A 313 -9.84 13.21 -0.74
C ALA A 313 -10.52 11.89 -0.31
N SER A 314 -11.22 11.21 -1.22
CA SER A 314 -11.84 9.90 -1.04
C SER A 314 -11.08 8.76 -1.76
N GLY A 315 -9.87 9.00 -2.24
CA GLY A 315 -8.99 8.01 -2.84
C GLY A 315 -8.18 7.25 -1.80
N GLY A 316 -7.61 6.12 -2.19
CA GLY A 316 -6.89 5.23 -1.28
C GLY A 316 -5.77 5.91 -0.51
N GLN A 317 -4.96 6.76 -1.17
CA GLN A 317 -3.85 7.45 -0.52
C GLN A 317 -4.31 8.32 0.67
N ASN A 318 -5.39 9.10 0.51
CA ASN A 318 -5.95 9.89 1.61
C ASN A 318 -6.75 9.06 2.62
N LEU A 319 -7.33 7.92 2.22
CA LEU A 319 -8.00 7.02 3.15
C LEU A 319 -6.99 6.31 4.07
N TRP A 320 -5.81 5.95 3.58
CA TRP A 320 -4.75 5.39 4.41
C TRP A 320 -4.27 6.39 5.46
N ILE A 321 -3.95 7.64 5.07
CA ILE A 321 -3.48 8.64 6.03
C ILE A 321 -4.55 8.97 7.09
N GLN A 322 -5.84 8.93 6.73
CA GLN A 322 -6.94 9.07 7.69
C GLN A 322 -6.98 7.93 8.70
N GLY A 323 -6.60 6.72 8.30
CA GLY A 323 -6.41 5.57 9.17
C GLY A 323 -5.07 5.55 9.93
N GLY A 324 -4.20 6.54 9.66
CA GLY A 324 -2.90 6.67 10.31
C GLY A 324 -1.75 5.96 9.62
N ALA A 325 -2.01 5.22 8.53
CA ALA A 325 -0.96 4.65 7.69
C ALA A 325 -0.42 5.70 6.72
N ARG A 326 0.87 5.67 6.46
CA ARG A 326 1.54 6.61 5.56
C ARG A 326 1.41 6.13 4.13
N PRO A 327 0.72 6.88 3.23
CA PRO A 327 0.66 6.50 1.83
C PRO A 327 2.03 6.64 1.18
N VAL A 328 2.34 5.78 0.21
CA VAL A 328 3.63 5.81 -0.51
C VAL A 328 3.86 7.12 -1.26
N GLU A 329 2.78 7.75 -1.74
CA GLU A 329 2.84 9.03 -2.44
C GLU A 329 2.82 10.25 -1.52
N GLN A 330 2.94 10.06 -0.19
CA GLN A 330 2.90 11.16 0.78
C GLN A 330 3.83 12.33 0.42
N PRO A 331 5.09 12.14 -0.03
CA PRO A 331 5.96 13.26 -0.41
C PRO A 331 5.40 14.10 -1.57
N ALA A 332 4.87 13.44 -2.60
CA ALA A 332 4.25 14.11 -3.74
C ALA A 332 2.95 14.83 -3.32
N MET A 333 2.12 14.19 -2.50
CA MET A 333 0.89 14.75 -1.97
C MET A 333 1.12 15.96 -1.06
N GLN A 334 2.21 15.97 -0.31
CA GLN A 334 2.64 17.16 0.47
C GLN A 334 3.02 18.31 -0.46
N SER A 335 3.77 18.01 -1.52
CA SER A 335 4.25 19.02 -2.48
C SER A 335 3.12 19.64 -3.30
N ASN A 336 2.13 18.85 -3.72
CA ASN A 336 1.01 19.31 -4.54
C ASN A 336 -0.24 19.73 -3.74
N GLY A 337 -0.21 19.62 -2.40
CA GLY A 337 -1.29 20.04 -1.51
C GLY A 337 -2.50 19.10 -1.46
N SER A 338 -2.42 17.89 -2.01
CA SER A 338 -3.52 16.91 -1.99
C SER A 338 -3.58 16.08 -0.69
N LEU A 339 -2.53 16.13 0.15
CA LEU A 339 -2.49 15.39 1.41
C LEU A 339 -3.48 15.95 2.44
N ASN A 340 -4.21 15.06 3.11
CA ASN A 340 -4.98 15.43 4.30
C ASN A 340 -4.05 15.82 5.46
N ALA A 341 -3.71 17.12 5.54
CA ALA A 341 -2.78 17.66 6.52
C ALA A 341 -3.24 17.43 7.98
N SER A 342 -4.57 17.47 8.24
CA SER A 342 -5.12 17.21 9.57
C SER A 342 -4.89 15.77 10.02
N ALA A 343 -5.01 14.80 9.10
CA ALA A 343 -4.72 13.40 9.39
C ALA A 343 -3.20 13.18 9.57
N ALA A 344 -2.39 13.75 8.68
CA ALA A 344 -0.94 13.65 8.73
C ALA A 344 -0.36 14.22 10.05
N GLY A 345 -0.92 15.31 10.56
CA GLY A 345 -0.50 15.95 11.82
C GLY A 345 -0.77 15.10 13.07
N LYS A 346 -1.53 14.01 12.96
CA LYS A 346 -1.79 13.08 14.08
C LYS A 346 -0.79 11.93 14.14
N LEU A 347 0.05 11.77 13.13
CA LEU A 347 1.04 10.70 13.10
C LEU A 347 2.15 10.93 14.13
N PRO A 348 2.71 9.86 14.69
CA PRO A 348 3.89 9.98 15.56
C PRO A 348 5.05 10.63 14.81
N SER A 349 5.79 11.50 15.53
CA SER A 349 7.03 12.06 14.99
C SER A 349 8.08 10.97 14.82
N VAL A 350 8.75 11.00 13.67
CA VAL A 350 9.84 10.10 13.33
C VAL A 350 11.10 10.94 13.12
N SER A 351 12.21 10.54 13.72
CA SER A 351 13.50 11.22 13.60
C SER A 351 14.58 10.28 13.09
N GLY A 352 15.55 10.83 12.37
CA GLY A 352 16.62 10.06 11.72
C GLY A 352 16.32 9.79 10.24
N SER A 353 17.30 9.21 9.55
CA SER A 353 17.14 8.79 8.16
C SER A 353 16.31 7.51 8.11
N PRO A 354 15.28 7.42 7.26
CA PRO A 354 14.51 6.20 7.09
C PRO A 354 15.39 5.03 6.65
N VAL A 355 15.19 3.88 7.29
CA VAL A 355 15.82 2.61 6.94
C VAL A 355 14.73 1.68 6.45
N PHE A 356 14.85 1.19 5.23
CA PHE A 356 14.02 0.14 4.65
C PHE A 356 14.90 -1.07 4.39
N LEU A 357 14.50 -2.23 4.88
CA LEU A 357 15.28 -3.45 4.70
C LEU A 357 15.22 -3.90 3.23
N SER A 358 16.37 -4.16 2.63
CA SER A 358 16.41 -4.86 1.34
C SER A 358 15.93 -6.30 1.48
N GLN A 359 15.61 -6.95 0.35
CA GLN A 359 15.24 -8.37 0.33
C GLN A 359 16.32 -9.25 0.99
N ALA A 360 17.60 -9.01 0.69
CA ALA A 360 18.70 -9.75 1.29
C ALA A 360 18.72 -9.58 2.81
N GLN A 361 18.61 -8.36 3.31
CA GLN A 361 18.58 -8.06 4.74
C GLN A 361 17.38 -8.70 5.45
N ASN A 362 16.19 -8.68 4.83
CA ASN A 362 15.02 -9.38 5.37
C ASN A 362 15.26 -10.90 5.43
N THR A 363 15.84 -11.49 4.38
CA THR A 363 16.14 -12.93 4.31
C THR A 363 17.17 -13.31 5.38
N ASP A 364 18.26 -12.55 5.50
CA ASP A 364 19.32 -12.81 6.50
C ASP A 364 18.77 -12.68 7.92
N ALA A 365 17.95 -11.67 8.19
CA ALA A 365 17.27 -11.49 9.48
C ALA A 365 16.35 -12.67 9.79
N ALA A 366 15.53 -13.10 8.84
CA ALA A 366 14.62 -14.24 9.01
C ALA A 366 15.39 -15.54 9.29
N ASN A 367 16.47 -15.81 8.55
CA ASN A 367 17.34 -16.98 8.77
C ASN A 367 17.99 -16.95 10.15
N TYR A 368 18.51 -15.78 10.56
CA TYR A 368 19.09 -15.63 11.89
C TYR A 368 18.07 -15.88 13.00
N LEU A 369 16.86 -15.32 12.88
CA LEU A 369 15.78 -15.52 13.84
C LEU A 369 15.36 -17.00 13.91
N ALA A 370 15.18 -17.66 12.77
CA ALA A 370 14.83 -19.09 12.72
C ALA A 370 15.85 -19.96 13.48
N ALA A 371 17.14 -19.64 13.40
CA ALA A 371 18.22 -20.39 14.05
C ALA A 371 18.40 -20.06 15.55
N ASN A 372 18.09 -18.81 15.98
CA ASN A 372 18.54 -18.30 17.27
C ASN A 372 17.42 -17.87 18.22
N TRP A 373 16.24 -17.48 17.72
CA TRP A 373 15.18 -16.91 18.54
C TRP A 373 14.72 -17.83 19.66
N ALA A 374 14.39 -19.09 19.35
CA ALA A 374 13.92 -20.05 20.34
C ALA A 374 14.95 -20.34 21.44
N LYS A 375 16.25 -20.26 21.13
CA LYS A 375 17.33 -20.48 22.10
C LYS A 375 17.48 -19.27 23.04
N ALA A 376 17.28 -18.05 22.52
CA ALA A 376 17.55 -16.82 23.25
C ALA A 376 16.32 -16.34 24.03
N VAL A 377 15.11 -16.53 23.50
CA VAL A 377 13.86 -15.93 23.97
C VAL A 377 12.72 -16.94 24.17
N GLY A 378 12.84 -18.15 23.60
CA GLY A 378 11.84 -19.22 23.64
C GLY A 378 11.63 -19.88 25.02
#